data_35c5644169676cadd9020cde3c65ba93
#
_entry.id   35c5644169676cadd9020cde3c65ba93
#
_cell.length_a   1.000
_cell.length_b   1.000
_cell.length_c   1.000
_cell.angle_alpha   90.00
_cell.angle_beta   90.00
_cell.angle_gamma   90.00
#
_symmetry.space_group_name_H-M   'P 1'
#
loop_
_entity.id
_entity.type
_entity.pdbx_description
1 polymer ?
#
loop_
_entity_poly.entity_id
_entity_poly.type
_entity_poly.pdbx_seq_one_letter_code
_entity_poly.pdbx_strand_id
1 'polypeptide(L)'
;MAVSTASRRIVSLALFAAGLSAVVAPFAAHADEILVGTPVLAPQGRMVIAEPVAVRTEEIVVVAPNAPPPVRYEIVPATRVGYVWERGHWHWDHGRYVWIGGHWETERVGMQWVPGHWDQRGPNWFWTRGHWA
;
A
#
# COMPACT_ATOMS: atom_id res chain seq x y z
N MET A 1 46.99 30.51 -31.22
CA MET A 1 48.15 30.41 -30.30
C MET A 1 47.68 30.81 -28.92
N ALA A 2 47.61 29.89 -28.01
CA ALA A 2 47.89 30.02 -26.60
C ALA A 2 47.35 28.74 -25.89
N VAL A 3 48.34 27.97 -25.49
CA VAL A 3 48.19 26.74 -24.72
C VAL A 3 48.03 27.14 -23.26
N SER A 4 47.02 26.63 -22.54
CA SER A 4 46.95 26.80 -21.12
C SER A 4 46.82 25.46 -20.40
N THR A 5 47.77 25.22 -19.68
CA THR A 5 48.33 24.17 -18.88
C THR A 5 47.38 23.60 -17.84
N ALA A 6 47.31 22.30 -17.79
CA ALA A 6 46.69 21.49 -16.73
C ALA A 6 47.40 21.67 -15.38
N SER A 7 46.65 21.88 -14.33
CA SER A 7 47.13 21.77 -12.95
C SER A 7 46.54 20.56 -12.28
N ARG A 8 47.36 19.51 -12.20
CA ARG A 8 47.14 18.33 -11.37
C ARG A 8 47.39 18.70 -9.92
N ARG A 9 46.39 18.59 -9.06
CA ARG A 9 46.60 18.54 -7.62
C ARG A 9 46.39 17.13 -7.12
N ILE A 10 47.53 16.53 -6.79
CA ILE A 10 47.64 15.32 -6.02
C ILE A 10 47.31 15.71 -4.56
N VAL A 11 46.33 15.08 -3.97
CA VAL A 11 46.09 15.16 -2.53
C VAL A 11 46.18 13.75 -1.95
N SER A 12 47.06 13.68 -1.02
CA SER A 12 47.61 12.54 -0.32
C SER A 12 46.58 11.61 0.33
N LEU A 13 46.92 10.36 0.25
CA LEU A 13 46.49 9.20 1.01
C LEU A 13 46.66 9.43 2.51
N ALA A 14 45.62 9.40 3.29
CA ALA A 14 45.67 9.19 4.72
C ALA A 14 44.95 7.89 5.07
N LEU A 15 45.77 6.91 5.35
CA LEU A 15 45.39 5.60 5.87
C LEU A 15 45.00 5.77 7.35
N PHE A 16 43.75 5.54 7.71
CA PHE A 16 43.33 5.27 9.09
C PHE A 16 42.64 3.91 9.14
N ALA A 17 43.41 2.96 9.63
CA ALA A 17 42.92 1.68 10.11
C ALA A 17 42.46 1.86 11.55
N ALA A 18 41.22 1.59 11.87
CA ALA A 18 40.81 1.13 13.21
C ALA A 18 39.35 0.73 13.25
N GLY A 19 39.09 -0.47 13.71
CA GLY A 19 37.91 -0.80 14.50
C GLY A 19 36.75 -1.44 13.76
N LEU A 20 36.87 -2.74 13.51
CA LEU A 20 35.73 -3.65 13.38
C LEU A 20 34.89 -3.60 14.67
N SER A 21 33.67 -3.11 14.59
CA SER A 21 32.60 -3.48 15.52
C SER A 21 31.35 -3.67 14.71
N ALA A 22 31.17 -4.90 14.27
CA ALA A 22 29.91 -5.35 13.70
C ALA A 22 28.88 -5.42 14.83
N VAL A 23 28.09 -4.37 15.00
CA VAL A 23 26.83 -4.45 15.73
C VAL A 23 25.83 -5.10 14.79
N VAL A 24 25.69 -6.40 14.90
CA VAL A 24 24.57 -7.14 14.36
C VAL A 24 23.37 -6.76 15.20
N ALA A 25 22.60 -5.78 14.75
CA ALA A 25 21.25 -5.57 15.27
C ALA A 25 20.39 -6.76 14.85
N PRO A 26 19.74 -7.47 15.78
CA PRO A 26 18.79 -8.48 15.38
C PRO A 26 17.61 -7.78 14.70
N PHE A 27 17.35 -8.16 13.47
CA PHE A 27 16.10 -7.88 12.81
C PHE A 27 15.00 -8.50 13.68
N ALA A 28 14.35 -7.70 14.50
CA ALA A 28 13.09 -8.10 15.13
C ALA A 28 12.08 -8.22 14.01
N ALA A 29 11.86 -9.44 13.53
CA ALA A 29 10.68 -9.79 12.79
C ALA A 29 9.51 -9.44 13.69
N HIS A 30 8.78 -8.39 13.35
CA HIS A 30 7.45 -8.17 13.91
C HIS A 30 6.58 -9.28 13.31
N ALA A 31 6.57 -10.42 14.00
CA ALA A 31 5.50 -11.37 13.83
C ALA A 31 4.23 -10.62 14.25
N ASP A 32 3.27 -10.53 13.34
CA ASP A 32 1.90 -10.19 13.66
C ASP A 32 1.47 -11.07 14.82
N GLU A 33 1.50 -10.48 16.00
CA GLU A 33 0.99 -11.12 17.21
C GLU A 33 -0.53 -11.14 17.08
N ILE A 34 -1.04 -12.24 16.54
CA ILE A 34 -2.45 -12.58 16.67
C ILE A 34 -2.68 -12.66 18.18
N LEU A 35 -3.25 -11.62 18.76
CA LEU A 35 -3.72 -11.62 20.12
C LEU A 35 -4.84 -12.67 20.25
N VAL A 36 -4.42 -13.90 20.41
CA VAL A 36 -5.29 -14.94 20.93
C VAL A 36 -5.63 -14.50 22.35
N GLY A 37 -6.87 -14.08 22.55
CA GLY A 37 -7.35 -13.64 23.86
C GLY A 37 -7.01 -14.67 24.92
N THR A 38 -6.16 -14.30 25.87
CA THR A 38 -5.84 -15.14 27.01
C THR A 38 -7.12 -15.35 27.84
N PRO A 39 -7.46 -16.56 28.21
CA PRO A 39 -8.62 -16.80 29.07
C PRO A 39 -8.38 -16.16 30.45
N VAL A 40 -9.19 -15.18 30.77
CA VAL A 40 -9.20 -14.58 32.11
C VAL A 40 -10.09 -15.45 33.01
N LEU A 41 -9.50 -16.06 34.01
CA LEU A 41 -10.24 -16.83 34.99
C LEU A 41 -11.03 -15.88 35.89
N ALA A 42 -12.37 -15.90 35.79
CA ALA A 42 -13.23 -15.16 36.70
C ALA A 42 -13.20 -15.79 38.11
N PRO A 43 -13.37 -15.01 39.19
CA PRO A 43 -13.21 -15.47 40.57
C PRO A 43 -14.20 -16.54 41.06
N GLN A 44 -15.04 -17.06 40.19
CA GLN A 44 -15.98 -18.16 40.48
C GLN A 44 -15.81 -19.36 39.55
N GLY A 45 -14.64 -19.55 38.92
CA GLY A 45 -14.35 -20.75 38.15
C GLY A 45 -15.17 -20.92 36.85
N ARG A 46 -15.92 -19.92 36.44
CA ARG A 46 -16.66 -19.93 35.17
C ARG A 46 -15.76 -19.39 34.05
N MET A 47 -15.39 -20.22 33.10
CA MET A 47 -14.72 -19.78 31.89
C MET A 47 -15.66 -18.89 31.10
N VAL A 48 -15.38 -17.60 31.04
CA VAL A 48 -16.03 -16.68 30.12
C VAL A 48 -15.16 -16.67 28.85
N ILE A 49 -15.65 -17.29 27.81
CA ILE A 49 -15.05 -17.13 26.47
C ILE A 49 -15.36 -15.70 26.06
N ALA A 50 -14.33 -14.85 26.03
CA ALA A 50 -14.48 -13.51 25.50
C ALA A 50 -14.94 -13.64 24.03
N GLU A 51 -16.10 -13.06 23.73
CA GLU A 51 -16.55 -12.99 22.34
C GLU A 51 -15.49 -12.28 21.49
N PRO A 52 -15.21 -12.79 20.28
CA PRO A 52 -14.23 -12.14 19.40
C PRO A 52 -14.72 -10.71 19.14
N VAL A 53 -13.93 -9.76 19.59
CA VAL A 53 -14.15 -8.36 19.23
C VAL A 53 -14.03 -8.28 17.72
N ALA A 54 -15.14 -8.04 17.04
CA ALA A 54 -15.13 -7.81 15.61
C ALA A 54 -14.24 -6.60 15.33
N VAL A 55 -13.07 -6.85 14.80
CA VAL A 55 -12.19 -5.80 14.29
C VAL A 55 -12.94 -5.18 13.10
N ARG A 56 -13.58 -4.04 13.36
CA ARG A 56 -14.09 -3.22 12.26
C ARG A 56 -12.87 -2.71 11.51
N THR A 57 -12.61 -3.31 10.37
CA THR A 57 -11.68 -2.72 9.41
C THR A 57 -12.34 -1.41 8.98
N GLU A 58 -11.87 -0.30 9.52
CA GLU A 58 -12.34 1.01 9.07
C GLU A 58 -11.96 1.12 7.59
N GLU A 59 -12.97 1.17 6.74
CA GLU A 59 -12.78 1.40 5.33
C GLU A 59 -12.20 2.81 5.18
N ILE A 60 -10.97 2.91 4.73
CA ILE A 60 -10.33 4.20 4.48
C ILE A 60 -11.03 4.84 3.30
N VAL A 61 -11.90 5.79 3.58
CA VAL A 61 -12.60 6.55 2.55
C VAL A 61 -11.65 7.62 2.02
N VAL A 62 -11.25 7.49 0.77
CA VAL A 62 -10.43 8.49 0.08
C VAL A 62 -11.32 9.61 -0.42
N VAL A 63 -11.04 10.84 0.00
CA VAL A 63 -11.83 12.03 -0.36
C VAL A 63 -10.94 13.01 -1.12
N ALA A 64 -11.41 13.48 -2.28
CA ALA A 64 -10.77 14.51 -3.08
C ALA A 64 -11.64 15.78 -3.16
N PRO A 65 -11.04 16.98 -3.10
CA PRO A 65 -11.77 18.24 -3.18
C PRO A 65 -12.21 18.60 -4.61
N ASN A 66 -11.63 17.95 -5.62
CA ASN A 66 -11.87 18.23 -7.05
C ASN A 66 -12.29 16.97 -7.77
N ALA A 67 -12.95 17.15 -8.92
CA ALA A 67 -13.26 16.04 -9.81
C ALA A 67 -12.00 15.31 -10.29
N PRO A 68 -12.02 13.96 -10.42
CA PRO A 68 -10.94 13.24 -11.05
C PRO A 68 -10.78 13.68 -12.52
N PRO A 69 -9.55 13.68 -13.04
CA PRO A 69 -9.33 13.91 -14.47
C PRO A 69 -10.06 12.87 -15.32
N PRO A 70 -10.24 13.13 -16.63
CA PRO A 70 -10.78 12.12 -17.56
C PRO A 70 -9.99 10.82 -17.48
N VAL A 71 -10.69 9.68 -17.52
CA VAL A 71 -10.06 8.36 -17.53
C VAL A 71 -9.11 8.22 -18.72
N ARG A 72 -7.95 7.59 -18.47
CA ARG A 72 -7.00 7.31 -19.54
C ARG A 72 -7.46 6.09 -20.31
N TYR A 73 -7.26 6.14 -21.62
CA TYR A 73 -7.48 4.98 -22.46
C TYR A 73 -6.36 3.97 -22.25
N GLU A 74 -6.73 2.72 -21.96
CA GLU A 74 -5.80 1.60 -21.85
C GLU A 74 -6.26 0.48 -22.77
N ILE A 75 -5.29 -0.22 -23.35
CA ILE A 75 -5.56 -1.45 -24.11
C ILE A 75 -5.90 -2.53 -23.10
N VAL A 76 -7.14 -3.01 -23.11
CA VAL A 76 -7.57 -4.13 -22.27
C VAL A 76 -6.89 -5.40 -22.81
N PRO A 77 -6.14 -6.16 -21.98
CA PRO A 77 -5.50 -7.38 -22.43
C PRO A 77 -6.54 -8.47 -22.79
N ALA A 78 -6.10 -9.48 -23.54
CA ALA A 78 -6.93 -10.64 -23.82
C ALA A 78 -7.39 -11.32 -22.51
N THR A 79 -8.64 -11.80 -22.50
CA THR A 79 -9.24 -12.47 -21.34
C THR A 79 -8.33 -13.56 -20.76
N ARG A 80 -8.19 -13.55 -19.43
CA ARG A 80 -7.42 -14.53 -18.67
C ARG A 80 -8.33 -15.36 -17.79
N VAL A 81 -8.29 -16.69 -17.94
CA VAL A 81 -9.12 -17.61 -17.14
C VAL A 81 -8.81 -17.48 -15.65
N GLY A 82 -9.85 -17.38 -14.82
CA GLY A 82 -9.72 -17.22 -13.37
C GLY A 82 -9.35 -15.81 -12.91
N TYR A 83 -9.45 -14.81 -13.81
CA TYR A 83 -9.16 -13.42 -13.49
C TYR A 83 -10.17 -12.47 -14.12
N VAL A 84 -10.41 -11.35 -13.44
CA VAL A 84 -11.18 -10.23 -13.93
C VAL A 84 -10.27 -9.03 -14.11
N TRP A 85 -10.46 -8.27 -15.19
CA TRP A 85 -9.68 -7.07 -15.44
C TRP A 85 -10.27 -5.89 -14.67
N GLU A 86 -9.51 -5.37 -13.68
CA GLU A 86 -9.79 -4.08 -13.07
C GLU A 86 -9.21 -2.98 -13.97
N ARG A 87 -10.07 -2.06 -14.39
CA ARG A 87 -9.64 -0.93 -15.25
C ARG A 87 -8.79 0.05 -14.46
N GLY A 88 -7.85 0.69 -15.15
CA GLY A 88 -7.09 1.77 -14.57
C GLY A 88 -8.00 2.90 -14.07
N HIS A 89 -7.58 3.54 -13.00
CA HIS A 89 -8.34 4.58 -12.33
C HIS A 89 -7.43 5.65 -11.71
N TRP A 90 -7.99 6.82 -11.43
CA TRP A 90 -7.31 7.85 -10.69
C TRP A 90 -7.39 7.58 -9.19
N HIS A 91 -6.26 7.64 -8.54
CA HIS A 91 -6.12 7.57 -7.09
C HIS A 91 -5.74 8.96 -6.56
N TRP A 92 -6.38 9.41 -5.47
CA TRP A 92 -6.02 10.66 -4.80
C TRP A 92 -4.93 10.39 -3.77
N ASP A 93 -3.77 10.98 -4.00
CA ASP A 93 -2.60 10.80 -3.16
C ASP A 93 -1.89 12.13 -2.90
N HIS A 94 -1.69 12.47 -1.61
CA HIS A 94 -0.96 13.68 -1.19
C HIS A 94 -1.35 14.96 -1.96
N GLY A 95 -2.66 15.21 -2.12
CA GLY A 95 -3.16 16.42 -2.77
C GLY A 95 -3.17 16.41 -4.30
N ARG A 96 -2.98 15.28 -4.93
CA ARG A 96 -2.97 15.13 -6.40
C ARG A 96 -3.57 13.80 -6.85
N TYR A 97 -4.06 13.77 -8.08
CA TYR A 97 -4.47 12.54 -8.73
C TYR A 97 -3.26 11.83 -9.36
N VAL A 98 -3.11 10.55 -9.04
CA VAL A 98 -2.11 9.63 -9.61
C VAL A 98 -2.85 8.54 -10.36
N TRP A 99 -2.42 8.24 -11.59
CA TRP A 99 -3.01 7.16 -12.36
C TRP A 99 -2.49 5.81 -11.90
N ILE A 100 -3.41 4.92 -11.55
CA ILE A 100 -3.14 3.50 -11.30
C ILE A 100 -3.57 2.74 -12.55
N GLY A 101 -2.63 2.07 -13.20
CA GLY A 101 -2.91 1.26 -14.39
C GLY A 101 -3.78 0.05 -14.10
N GLY A 102 -4.52 -0.40 -15.12
CA GLY A 102 -5.36 -1.59 -14.98
C GLY A 102 -4.54 -2.83 -14.63
N HIS A 103 -5.15 -3.77 -13.94
CA HIS A 103 -4.52 -4.99 -13.48
C HIS A 103 -5.51 -6.15 -13.37
N TRP A 104 -4.98 -7.36 -13.18
CA TRP A 104 -5.78 -8.55 -13.03
C TRP A 104 -6.11 -8.83 -11.56
N GLU A 105 -7.40 -8.97 -11.26
CA GLU A 105 -7.90 -9.45 -9.98
C GLU A 105 -8.25 -10.93 -10.07
N THR A 106 -7.97 -11.70 -9.03
CA THR A 106 -8.34 -13.12 -8.98
C THR A 106 -9.84 -13.28 -8.87
N GLU A 107 -10.44 -14.03 -9.78
CA GLU A 107 -11.88 -14.31 -9.77
C GLU A 107 -12.29 -15.03 -8.48
N ARG A 108 -13.45 -14.64 -7.94
CA ARG A 108 -14.08 -15.32 -6.81
C ARG A 108 -15.34 -16.02 -7.28
N VAL A 109 -15.37 -17.35 -7.14
CA VAL A 109 -16.49 -18.19 -7.56
C VAL A 109 -17.78 -17.74 -6.90
N GLY A 110 -18.84 -17.51 -7.70
CA GLY A 110 -20.14 -17.09 -7.22
C GLY A 110 -20.27 -15.61 -6.87
N MET A 111 -19.25 -14.79 -7.13
CA MET A 111 -19.26 -13.35 -6.89
C MET A 111 -19.05 -12.59 -8.21
N GLN A 112 -19.55 -11.36 -8.25
CA GLN A 112 -19.30 -10.44 -9.35
C GLN A 112 -18.35 -9.32 -8.92
N TRP A 113 -17.43 -8.95 -9.81
CA TRP A 113 -16.56 -7.82 -9.58
C TRP A 113 -17.30 -6.50 -9.82
N VAL A 114 -17.34 -5.66 -8.80
CA VAL A 114 -17.82 -4.28 -8.88
C VAL A 114 -16.60 -3.37 -8.99
N PRO A 115 -16.37 -2.70 -10.14
CA PRO A 115 -15.23 -1.83 -10.32
C PRO A 115 -15.24 -0.63 -9.38
N GLY A 116 -14.05 -0.18 -8.98
CA GLY A 116 -13.94 1.05 -8.23
C GLY A 116 -14.38 2.28 -9.04
N HIS A 117 -14.96 3.25 -8.35
CA HIS A 117 -15.47 4.47 -8.97
C HIS A 117 -15.46 5.68 -8.04
N TRP A 118 -15.50 6.85 -8.62
CA TRP A 118 -15.61 8.12 -7.93
C TRP A 118 -17.05 8.62 -7.93
N ASP A 119 -17.57 8.99 -6.77
CA ASP A 119 -18.89 9.58 -6.58
C ASP A 119 -18.77 11.01 -6.08
N GLN A 120 -19.52 11.94 -6.68
CA GLN A 120 -19.62 13.28 -6.17
C GLN A 120 -20.65 13.34 -5.04
N ARG A 121 -20.25 13.82 -3.88
CA ARG A 121 -21.13 14.06 -2.74
C ARG A 121 -20.88 15.49 -2.22
N GLY A 122 -21.80 16.38 -2.53
CA GLY A 122 -21.63 17.81 -2.25
C GLY A 122 -20.43 18.41 -3.01
N PRO A 123 -19.55 19.17 -2.35
CA PRO A 123 -18.37 19.75 -2.99
C PRO A 123 -17.22 18.76 -3.21
N ASN A 124 -17.27 17.59 -2.60
CA ASN A 124 -16.16 16.62 -2.57
C ASN A 124 -16.47 15.38 -3.42
N TRP A 125 -15.38 14.68 -3.78
CA TRP A 125 -15.43 13.41 -4.49
C TRP A 125 -14.92 12.29 -3.59
N PHE A 126 -15.65 11.16 -3.59
CA PHE A 126 -15.41 10.00 -2.74
C PHE A 126 -15.07 8.79 -3.62
N TRP A 127 -14.00 8.12 -3.29
CA TRP A 127 -13.60 6.89 -3.97
C TRP A 127 -14.23 5.68 -3.30
N THR A 128 -14.98 4.92 -4.07
CA THR A 128 -15.43 3.58 -3.68
C THR A 128 -14.48 2.55 -4.32
N ARG A 129 -13.83 1.76 -3.48
CA ARG A 129 -12.89 0.74 -3.95
C ARG A 129 -13.63 -0.39 -4.68
N GLY A 130 -13.00 -0.96 -5.72
CA GLY A 130 -13.50 -2.18 -6.35
C GLY A 130 -13.61 -3.33 -5.32
N HIS A 131 -14.69 -4.11 -5.43
CA HIS A 131 -14.99 -5.19 -4.49
C HIS A 131 -15.79 -6.32 -5.15
N TRP A 132 -15.82 -7.46 -4.48
CA TRP A 132 -16.64 -8.61 -4.88
C TRP A 132 -17.99 -8.56 -4.17
N ALA A 133 -19.10 -8.71 -4.93
CA ALA A 133 -20.47 -8.72 -4.46
C ALA A 133 -21.21 -10.02 -4.89
#